data_6904f92851d3ff094edb94758c4cb146
#
_entry.id   6904f92851d3ff094edb94758c4cb146
#
_cell.length_a   1.000
_cell.length_b   1.000
_cell.length_c   1.000
_cell.angle_alpha   90.00
_cell.angle_beta   90.00
_cell.angle_gamma   90.00
#
_symmetry.space_group_name_H-M   'P 1'
#
loop_
_entity.id
_entity.type
_entity.pdbx_description
1 polymer ?
#
loop_
_entity_poly.entity_id
_entity_poly.type
_entity_poly.pdbx_seq_one_letter_code
_entity_poly.pdbx_strand_id
1 'polypeptide(L)'
;MFIGHFGLALAAKRLAPRTSLGTLLFATEFADLIWPIFLLLGIEHVRVAPGITRMTPLDFYDYPISHSLLALAVCSAVIGGAYYLFTRYTAGAWAVALGIVSHWFLDVVMHRADMPLWPGGPRIGIGLWNSWTAGIAVEILTFTVGIWMYRDFTRPKDAVGRYAVWGLMTLVLFVWIGSLVSGPPPNEKVIACGALSMWIAVPWGWWADKHREIRGA
;
A
#
# COMPACT_ATOMS: atom_id res chain seq x y z
N MET A 1 -4.86 -5.96 1.04
CA MET A 1 -5.38 -5.18 -0.15
C MET A 1 -4.17 -4.92 -1.05
N PHE A 2 -4.35 -4.57 -2.35
CA PHE A 2 -3.19 -4.24 -3.19
C PHE A 2 -3.35 -2.83 -3.79
N ILE A 3 -4.12 -2.68 -4.88
CA ILE A 3 -4.24 -1.36 -5.54
C ILE A 3 -4.97 -0.33 -4.68
N GLY A 4 -5.75 -0.75 -3.70
CA GLY A 4 -6.45 0.14 -2.77
C GLY A 4 -5.50 1.00 -1.93
N HIS A 5 -4.35 0.48 -1.51
CA HIS A 5 -3.32 1.26 -0.78
C HIS A 5 -2.76 2.39 -1.66
N PHE A 6 -2.49 2.12 -2.94
CA PHE A 6 -2.10 3.15 -3.92
C PHE A 6 -3.19 4.21 -4.09
N GLY A 7 -4.46 3.79 -4.15
CA GLY A 7 -5.61 4.71 -4.19
C GLY A 7 -5.63 5.65 -3.00
N LEU A 8 -5.41 5.13 -1.80
CA LEU A 8 -5.35 5.94 -0.58
C LEU A 8 -4.17 6.93 -0.59
N ALA A 9 -2.99 6.52 -1.06
CA ALA A 9 -1.84 7.44 -1.22
C ALA A 9 -2.18 8.62 -2.12
N LEU A 10 -2.83 8.36 -3.24
CA LEU A 10 -3.28 9.39 -4.19
C LEU A 10 -4.29 10.35 -3.54
N ALA A 11 -5.28 9.82 -2.81
CA ALA A 11 -6.29 10.62 -2.10
C ALA A 11 -5.66 11.48 -1.00
N ALA A 12 -4.68 10.96 -0.27
CA ALA A 12 -3.98 11.63 0.82
C ALA A 12 -3.25 12.91 0.37
N LYS A 13 -2.91 13.03 -0.92
CA LYS A 13 -2.34 14.27 -1.48
C LYS A 13 -3.21 15.50 -1.25
N ARG A 14 -4.52 15.32 -1.22
CA ARG A 14 -5.48 16.42 -0.95
C ARG A 14 -5.42 16.89 0.51
N LEU A 15 -5.14 15.97 1.44
CA LEU A 15 -5.02 16.28 2.87
C LEU A 15 -3.64 16.88 3.22
N ALA A 16 -2.59 16.50 2.48
CA ALA A 16 -1.23 16.95 2.71
C ALA A 16 -0.57 17.44 1.42
N PRO A 17 -1.00 18.60 0.87
CA PRO A 17 -0.54 19.10 -0.44
C PRO A 17 0.99 19.23 -0.60
N ARG A 18 1.69 19.57 0.49
CA ARG A 18 3.16 19.76 0.47
C ARG A 18 3.93 18.44 0.60
N THR A 19 3.27 17.35 1.01
CA THR A 19 3.89 16.03 1.06
C THR A 19 3.95 15.43 -0.34
N SER A 20 5.10 14.91 -0.74
CA SER A 20 5.25 14.31 -2.08
C SER A 20 4.44 13.03 -2.21
N LEU A 21 4.00 12.72 -3.44
CA LEU A 21 3.29 11.46 -3.72
C LEU A 21 4.14 10.24 -3.35
N GLY A 22 5.46 10.26 -3.59
CA GLY A 22 6.34 9.16 -3.22
C GLY A 22 6.38 8.92 -1.70
N THR A 23 6.35 9.98 -0.88
CA THR A 23 6.25 9.86 0.58
C THR A 23 4.89 9.30 1.01
N LEU A 24 3.80 9.69 0.36
CA LEU A 24 2.46 9.14 0.64
C LEU A 24 2.36 7.67 0.24
N LEU A 25 2.93 7.29 -0.92
CA LEU A 25 3.06 5.88 -1.33
C LEU A 25 3.89 5.08 -0.33
N PHE A 26 5.05 5.59 0.08
CA PHE A 26 5.84 4.95 1.14
C PHE A 26 5.02 4.72 2.41
N ALA A 27 4.21 5.69 2.82
CA ALA A 27 3.43 5.58 4.05
C ALA A 27 2.29 4.55 3.92
N THR A 28 1.53 4.57 2.83
CA THR A 28 0.40 3.63 2.65
C THR A 28 0.83 2.21 2.33
N GLU A 29 1.98 2.04 1.66
CA GLU A 29 2.57 0.73 1.31
C GLU A 29 3.58 0.24 2.37
N PHE A 30 3.77 0.96 3.47
CA PHE A 30 4.87 0.70 4.42
C PHE A 30 4.96 -0.76 4.86
N ALA A 31 3.85 -1.38 5.22
CA ALA A 31 3.83 -2.78 5.62
C ALA A 31 4.30 -3.71 4.49
N ASP A 32 3.79 -3.52 3.29
CA ASP A 32 4.14 -4.30 2.10
C ASP A 32 5.55 -4.02 1.57
N LEU A 33 6.13 -2.86 1.90
CA LEU A 33 7.52 -2.56 1.59
C LEU A 33 8.51 -3.26 2.53
N ILE A 34 8.18 -3.40 3.82
CA ILE A 34 9.06 -4.06 4.78
C ILE A 34 8.87 -5.58 4.82
N TRP A 35 7.65 -6.07 4.57
CA TRP A 35 7.32 -7.49 4.62
C TRP A 35 8.22 -8.38 3.76
N PRO A 36 8.49 -8.10 2.48
CA PRO A 36 9.37 -8.94 1.68
C PRO A 36 10.81 -8.99 2.20
N ILE A 37 11.27 -7.92 2.87
CA ILE A 37 12.58 -7.90 3.53
C ILE A 37 12.57 -8.89 4.69
N PHE A 38 11.50 -8.90 5.51
CA PHE A 38 11.37 -9.83 6.63
C PHE A 38 11.22 -11.28 6.17
N LEU A 39 10.54 -11.52 5.04
CA LEU A 39 10.50 -12.85 4.42
C LEU A 39 11.89 -13.34 4.01
N LEU A 40 12.70 -12.48 3.36
CA LEU A 40 14.05 -12.85 2.93
C LEU A 40 15.01 -13.07 4.10
N LEU A 41 14.80 -12.36 5.21
CA LEU A 41 15.57 -12.51 6.43
C LEU A 41 15.09 -13.69 7.32
N GLY A 42 13.97 -14.35 6.97
CA GLY A 42 13.38 -15.41 7.78
C GLY A 42 12.82 -14.93 9.13
N ILE A 43 12.44 -13.67 9.20
CA ILE A 43 11.79 -13.06 10.38
C ILE A 43 10.27 -13.27 10.33
N GLU A 44 9.70 -13.19 9.14
CA GLU A 44 8.28 -13.45 8.87
C GLU A 44 8.16 -14.51 7.79
N HIS A 45 6.99 -15.15 7.72
CA HIS A 45 6.79 -16.30 6.86
C HIS A 45 5.41 -16.26 6.19
N VAL A 46 5.39 -16.75 4.95
CA VAL A 46 4.17 -16.99 4.17
C VAL A 46 4.30 -18.35 3.52
N ARG A 47 3.21 -19.01 3.21
CA ARG A 47 3.27 -20.23 2.40
C ARG A 47 2.27 -20.17 1.24
N VAL A 48 2.60 -20.87 0.19
CA VAL A 48 1.72 -21.04 -0.95
C VAL A 48 0.71 -22.14 -0.62
N ALA A 49 -0.56 -21.77 -0.54
CA ALA A 49 -1.68 -22.63 -0.16
C ALA A 49 -2.85 -22.42 -1.14
N PRO A 50 -2.81 -23.05 -2.33
CA PRO A 50 -3.85 -22.88 -3.34
C PRO A 50 -5.24 -23.21 -2.79
N GLY A 51 -6.22 -22.33 -3.04
CA GLY A 51 -7.59 -22.50 -2.57
C GLY A 51 -7.87 -22.01 -1.16
N ILE A 52 -6.88 -21.45 -0.44
CA ILE A 52 -7.08 -20.88 0.90
C ILE A 52 -8.03 -19.69 0.89
N THR A 53 -8.01 -18.89 -0.18
CA THR A 53 -9.05 -17.92 -0.54
C THR A 53 -9.33 -18.04 -2.04
N ARG A 54 -10.32 -17.29 -2.53
CA ARG A 54 -10.61 -17.24 -3.96
C ARG A 54 -9.65 -16.33 -4.74
N MET A 55 -9.15 -15.26 -4.12
CA MET A 55 -8.37 -14.22 -4.81
C MET A 55 -6.86 -14.39 -4.64
N THR A 56 -6.40 -15.03 -3.56
CA THR A 56 -4.97 -15.25 -3.33
C THR A 56 -4.69 -16.66 -2.83
N PRO A 57 -3.64 -17.32 -3.34
CA PRO A 57 -3.19 -18.61 -2.85
C PRO A 57 -2.21 -18.51 -1.68
N LEU A 58 -2.12 -17.36 -1.00
CA LEU A 58 -1.14 -17.10 0.04
C LEU A 58 -1.76 -17.27 1.42
N ASP A 59 -1.09 -18.06 2.26
CA ASP A 59 -1.40 -18.22 3.68
C ASP A 59 -0.41 -17.37 4.50
N PHE A 60 -0.89 -16.26 5.00
CA PHE A 60 -0.15 -15.32 5.85
C PHE A 60 -0.18 -15.78 7.30
N TYR A 61 0.50 -16.89 7.58
CA TYR A 61 0.42 -17.54 8.89
C TYR A 61 1.34 -16.92 9.94
N ASP A 62 2.39 -16.18 9.53
CA ASP A 62 3.37 -15.60 10.45
C ASP A 62 3.95 -14.27 9.92
N TYR A 63 3.33 -13.17 10.30
CA TYR A 63 3.76 -11.80 9.95
C TYR A 63 3.45 -10.80 11.09
N PRO A 64 4.04 -11.07 12.29
CA PRO A 64 3.69 -10.38 13.53
C PRO A 64 4.19 -8.94 13.62
N ILE A 65 5.14 -8.53 12.77
CA ILE A 65 5.79 -7.20 12.83
C ILE A 65 5.25 -6.30 11.74
N SER A 66 5.35 -6.71 10.47
CA SER A 66 4.99 -5.86 9.34
C SER A 66 3.50 -5.53 9.30
N HIS A 67 2.64 -6.48 9.69
CA HIS A 67 1.19 -6.37 9.56
C HIS A 67 0.44 -6.42 10.90
N SER A 68 1.08 -6.22 12.06
CA SER A 68 0.33 -6.08 13.30
C SER A 68 -0.08 -4.63 13.55
N LEU A 69 -1.30 -4.42 14.05
CA LEU A 69 -1.81 -3.08 14.37
C LEU A 69 -0.89 -2.33 15.33
N LEU A 70 -0.44 -3.01 16.39
CA LEU A 70 0.44 -2.38 17.39
C LEU A 70 1.79 -1.96 16.78
N ALA A 71 2.42 -2.84 15.98
CA ALA A 71 3.72 -2.51 15.38
C ALA A 71 3.56 -1.35 14.36
N LEU A 72 2.52 -1.37 13.54
CA LEU A 72 2.24 -0.28 12.60
C LEU A 72 1.89 1.03 13.34
N ALA A 73 1.19 0.98 14.47
CA ALA A 73 0.93 2.17 15.28
C ALA A 73 2.22 2.76 15.87
N VAL A 74 3.15 1.92 16.33
CA VAL A 74 4.47 2.37 16.80
C VAL A 74 5.28 2.97 15.65
N CYS A 75 5.38 2.27 14.51
CA CYS A 75 6.06 2.79 13.32
C CYS A 75 5.45 4.10 12.83
N SER A 76 4.12 4.21 12.85
CA SER A 76 3.36 5.41 12.52
C SER A 76 3.76 6.60 13.38
N ALA A 77 3.80 6.41 14.70
CA ALA A 77 4.20 7.47 15.65
C ALA A 77 5.66 7.90 15.43
N VAL A 78 6.57 6.94 15.25
CA VAL A 78 8.01 7.20 15.04
C VAL A 78 8.24 7.91 13.70
N ILE A 79 7.72 7.37 12.59
CA ILE A 79 7.97 7.89 11.25
C ILE A 79 7.22 9.21 11.04
N GLY A 80 5.97 9.32 11.48
CA GLY A 80 5.20 10.56 11.44
C GLY A 80 5.83 11.66 12.30
N GLY A 81 6.31 11.30 13.51
CA GLY A 81 7.05 12.20 14.39
C GLY A 81 8.37 12.67 13.75
N ALA A 82 9.16 11.76 13.20
CA ALA A 82 10.37 12.08 12.46
C ALA A 82 10.08 13.02 11.29
N TYR A 83 9.06 12.69 10.49
CA TYR A 83 8.64 13.57 9.39
C TYR A 83 8.32 14.99 9.87
N TYR A 84 7.60 15.12 10.99
CA TYR A 84 7.33 16.43 11.60
C TYR A 84 8.60 17.16 12.01
N LEU A 85 9.53 16.47 12.66
CA LEU A 85 10.78 17.08 13.13
C LEU A 85 11.61 17.66 11.97
N PHE A 86 11.65 16.97 10.83
CA PHE A 86 12.41 17.40 9.66
C PHE A 86 11.69 18.46 8.80
N THR A 87 10.36 18.38 8.68
CA THR A 87 9.62 19.23 7.76
C THR A 87 8.86 20.38 8.42
N ARG A 88 8.57 20.26 9.72
CA ARG A 88 7.70 21.17 10.48
C ARG A 88 6.31 21.33 9.83
N TYR A 89 5.85 20.27 9.15
CA TYR A 89 4.57 20.26 8.43
C TYR A 89 3.60 19.26 9.07
N THR A 90 2.70 19.77 9.92
CA THR A 90 1.78 18.96 10.73
C THR A 90 0.82 18.12 9.90
N ALA A 91 0.21 18.70 8.83
CA ALA A 91 -0.69 17.92 7.97
C ALA A 91 0.03 16.77 7.26
N GLY A 92 1.29 16.97 6.84
CA GLY A 92 2.12 15.92 6.26
C GLY A 92 2.47 14.83 7.28
N ALA A 93 2.80 15.21 8.51
CA ALA A 93 3.09 14.25 9.58
C ALA A 93 1.89 13.35 9.88
N TRP A 94 0.70 13.93 9.96
CA TRP A 94 -0.54 13.17 10.12
C TRP A 94 -0.84 12.29 8.91
N ALA A 95 -0.63 12.78 7.69
CA ALA A 95 -0.86 11.99 6.48
C ALA A 95 0.09 10.78 6.40
N VAL A 96 1.35 10.94 6.81
CA VAL A 96 2.32 9.83 6.91
C VAL A 96 1.91 8.86 8.00
N ALA A 97 1.62 9.35 9.20
CA ALA A 97 1.25 8.50 10.33
C ALA A 97 -0.04 7.70 10.04
N LEU A 98 -1.09 8.38 9.59
CA LEU A 98 -2.36 7.74 9.25
C LEU A 98 -2.24 6.82 8.02
N GLY A 99 -1.38 7.16 7.05
CA GLY A 99 -1.07 6.32 5.90
C GLY A 99 -0.52 4.96 6.33
N ILE A 100 0.45 4.93 7.26
CA ILE A 100 1.03 3.70 7.78
C ILE A 100 -0.03 2.83 8.49
N VAL A 101 -0.80 3.42 9.39
CA VAL A 101 -1.82 2.66 10.15
C VAL A 101 -2.99 2.22 9.26
N SER A 102 -3.35 3.01 8.25
CA SER A 102 -4.45 2.71 7.34
C SER A 102 -4.25 1.40 6.58
N HIS A 103 -2.99 1.02 6.34
CA HIS A 103 -2.66 -0.26 5.70
C HIS A 103 -3.35 -1.42 6.42
N TRP A 104 -3.20 -1.49 7.74
CA TRP A 104 -3.82 -2.55 8.54
C TRP A 104 -5.35 -2.56 8.45
N PHE A 105 -5.99 -1.38 8.48
CA PHE A 105 -7.45 -1.30 8.39
C PHE A 105 -7.99 -1.74 7.03
N LEU A 106 -7.31 -1.36 5.96
CA LEU A 106 -7.68 -1.79 4.61
C LEU A 106 -7.47 -3.30 4.43
N ASP A 107 -6.41 -3.83 5.03
CA ASP A 107 -6.11 -5.25 4.96
C ASP A 107 -7.07 -6.11 5.76
N VAL A 108 -7.52 -5.67 6.94
CA VAL A 108 -8.55 -6.37 7.71
C VAL A 108 -9.83 -6.60 6.88
N VAL A 109 -10.17 -5.67 5.98
CA VAL A 109 -11.32 -5.84 5.10
C VAL A 109 -11.11 -6.99 4.11
N MET A 110 -9.91 -7.12 3.57
CA MET A 110 -9.59 -8.10 2.52
C MET A 110 -9.19 -9.46 3.07
N HIS A 111 -8.38 -9.47 4.10
CA HIS A 111 -7.83 -10.67 4.71
C HIS A 111 -8.89 -11.50 5.43
N ARG A 112 -8.70 -12.82 5.42
CA ARG A 112 -9.37 -13.71 6.38
C ARG A 112 -8.91 -13.36 7.80
N ALA A 113 -9.40 -14.05 8.84
CA ALA A 113 -9.03 -13.80 10.24
C ALA A 113 -7.55 -14.16 10.55
N ASP A 114 -6.63 -13.53 9.82
CA ASP A 114 -5.18 -13.71 9.97
C ASP A 114 -4.42 -12.43 10.33
N MET A 115 -5.07 -11.23 10.30
CA MET A 115 -4.46 -9.94 10.64
C MET A 115 -4.21 -9.79 12.15
N PRO A 116 -2.95 -9.75 12.62
CA PRO A 116 -2.66 -9.68 14.05
C PRO A 116 -2.96 -8.28 14.64
N LEU A 117 -3.52 -8.24 15.84
CA LEU A 117 -3.63 -6.99 16.61
C LEU A 117 -2.30 -6.58 17.21
N TRP A 118 -1.51 -7.55 17.71
CA TRP A 118 -0.16 -7.38 18.20
C TRP A 118 0.63 -8.67 18.01
N PRO A 119 1.97 -8.66 18.06
CA PRO A 119 2.78 -9.87 17.93
C PRO A 119 2.35 -10.96 18.93
N GLY A 120 1.98 -12.14 18.39
CA GLY A 120 1.46 -13.25 19.19
C GLY A 120 0.03 -13.07 19.72
N GLY A 121 -0.65 -11.99 19.38
CA GLY A 121 -2.02 -11.69 19.80
C GLY A 121 -3.10 -12.28 18.91
N PRO A 122 -4.37 -11.96 19.21
CA PRO A 122 -5.50 -12.39 18.40
C PRO A 122 -5.43 -11.81 16.99
N ARG A 123 -6.03 -12.55 16.06
CA ARG A 123 -6.09 -12.20 14.64
C ARG A 123 -7.54 -11.99 14.22
N ILE A 124 -7.76 -10.99 13.38
CA ILE A 124 -9.08 -10.66 12.84
C ILE A 124 -9.00 -10.48 11.32
N GLY A 125 -10.16 -10.44 10.66
CA GLY A 125 -10.28 -10.17 9.23
C GLY A 125 -11.70 -10.43 8.76
N ILE A 126 -12.16 -9.66 7.78
CA ILE A 126 -13.52 -9.75 7.21
C ILE A 126 -13.56 -10.79 6.09
N GLY A 127 -12.46 -10.98 5.37
CA GLY A 127 -12.30 -12.07 4.42
C GLY A 127 -12.86 -11.79 3.02
N LEU A 128 -12.84 -10.55 2.53
CA LEU A 128 -13.33 -10.24 1.18
C LEU A 128 -12.57 -10.98 0.08
N TRP A 129 -11.34 -11.44 0.31
CA TRP A 129 -10.64 -12.32 -0.64
C TRP A 129 -11.36 -13.65 -0.93
N ASN A 130 -12.36 -14.01 -0.12
CA ASN A 130 -13.24 -15.16 -0.40
C ASN A 130 -14.34 -14.86 -1.42
N SER A 131 -14.48 -13.60 -1.87
CA SER A 131 -15.45 -13.18 -2.87
C SER A 131 -14.79 -12.38 -3.98
N TRP A 132 -14.71 -12.96 -5.19
CA TRP A 132 -14.21 -12.25 -6.37
C TRP A 132 -14.88 -10.90 -6.57
N THR A 133 -16.21 -10.88 -6.54
CA THR A 133 -16.99 -9.67 -6.79
C THR A 133 -16.74 -8.59 -5.75
N ALA A 134 -16.81 -8.95 -4.46
CA ALA A 134 -16.64 -7.98 -3.38
C ALA A 134 -15.20 -7.49 -3.29
N GLY A 135 -14.21 -8.39 -3.37
CA GLY A 135 -12.80 -8.02 -3.31
C GLY A 135 -12.37 -7.12 -4.47
N ILE A 136 -12.72 -7.50 -5.72
CA ILE A 136 -12.44 -6.66 -6.89
C ILE A 136 -13.16 -5.31 -6.80
N ALA A 137 -14.42 -5.29 -6.37
CA ALA A 137 -15.19 -4.05 -6.28
C ALA A 137 -14.54 -3.06 -5.29
N VAL A 138 -14.12 -3.52 -4.11
CA VAL A 138 -13.48 -2.67 -3.11
C VAL A 138 -12.12 -2.16 -3.59
N GLU A 139 -11.30 -3.02 -4.18
CA GLU A 139 -9.99 -2.64 -4.76
C GLU A 139 -10.15 -1.58 -5.85
N ILE A 140 -11.01 -1.82 -6.84
CA ILE A 140 -11.25 -0.91 -7.96
C ILE A 140 -11.88 0.40 -7.48
N LEU A 141 -12.84 0.35 -6.57
CA LEU A 141 -13.48 1.55 -6.02
C LEU A 141 -12.46 2.46 -5.32
N THR A 142 -11.69 1.88 -4.40
CA THR A 142 -10.69 2.63 -3.62
C THR A 142 -9.62 3.23 -4.54
N PHE A 143 -9.14 2.45 -5.50
CA PHE A 143 -8.14 2.89 -6.47
C PHE A 143 -8.68 4.00 -7.38
N THR A 144 -9.87 3.84 -7.94
CA THR A 144 -10.48 4.81 -8.86
C THR A 144 -10.80 6.13 -8.16
N VAL A 145 -11.34 6.06 -6.94
CA VAL A 145 -11.61 7.26 -6.12
C VAL A 145 -10.30 8.00 -5.83
N GLY A 146 -9.25 7.28 -5.46
CA GLY A 146 -7.94 7.89 -5.23
C GLY A 146 -7.37 8.59 -6.46
N ILE A 147 -7.41 7.94 -7.63
CA ILE A 147 -7.01 8.53 -8.91
C ILE A 147 -7.84 9.79 -9.22
N TRP A 148 -9.14 9.71 -9.06
CA TRP A 148 -10.03 10.85 -9.29
C TRP A 148 -9.68 12.02 -8.38
N MET A 149 -9.51 11.80 -7.08
CA MET A 149 -9.16 12.83 -6.10
C MET A 149 -7.81 13.47 -6.43
N TYR A 150 -6.79 12.67 -6.78
CA TYR A 150 -5.48 13.18 -7.14
C TYR A 150 -5.50 14.02 -8.43
N ARG A 151 -6.18 13.54 -9.46
CA ARG A 151 -6.34 14.23 -10.73
C ARG A 151 -7.11 15.55 -10.59
N ASP A 152 -8.17 15.54 -9.79
CA ASP A 152 -8.98 16.73 -9.51
C ASP A 152 -8.16 17.80 -8.78
N PHE A 153 -7.31 17.37 -7.85
CA PHE A 153 -6.54 18.24 -6.98
C PHE A 153 -5.23 18.74 -7.61
N THR A 154 -4.64 18.03 -8.58
CA THR A 154 -3.35 18.36 -9.18
C THR A 154 -3.44 18.53 -10.69
N ARG A 155 -2.50 19.30 -11.28
CA ARG A 155 -2.34 19.41 -12.73
C ARG A 155 -0.89 19.19 -13.16
N PRO A 156 -0.65 18.65 -14.37
CA PRO A 156 0.71 18.49 -14.90
C PRO A 156 1.32 19.84 -15.25
N LYS A 157 2.62 20.03 -14.98
CA LYS A 157 3.43 21.16 -15.45
C LYS A 157 3.97 20.91 -16.86
N ASP A 158 4.19 19.65 -17.20
CA ASP A 158 4.84 19.22 -18.45
C ASP A 158 4.38 17.81 -18.87
N ALA A 159 5.01 17.25 -19.92
CA ALA A 159 4.70 15.92 -20.43
C ALA A 159 4.99 14.81 -19.37
N VAL A 160 6.06 14.95 -18.58
CA VAL A 160 6.37 14.00 -17.51
C VAL A 160 5.25 13.97 -16.47
N GLY A 161 4.84 15.14 -15.98
CA GLY A 161 3.73 15.28 -15.02
C GLY A 161 2.40 14.77 -15.59
N ARG A 162 2.23 14.77 -16.90
CA ARG A 162 1.05 14.24 -17.58
C ARG A 162 1.04 12.71 -17.58
N TYR A 163 2.16 12.06 -17.88
CA TYR A 163 2.20 10.62 -18.17
C TYR A 163 2.78 9.77 -17.04
N ALA A 164 3.71 10.31 -16.22
CA ALA A 164 4.41 9.51 -15.24
C ALA A 164 3.49 8.89 -14.17
N VAL A 165 2.49 9.63 -13.68
CA VAL A 165 1.52 9.08 -12.73
C VAL A 165 0.67 8.00 -13.37
N TRP A 166 0.23 8.22 -14.61
CA TRP A 166 -0.54 7.22 -15.36
C TRP A 166 0.27 5.97 -15.64
N GLY A 167 1.55 6.11 -16.01
CA GLY A 167 2.46 4.99 -16.19
C GLY A 167 2.58 4.14 -14.93
N LEU A 168 2.77 4.78 -13.77
CA LEU A 168 2.82 4.08 -12.48
C LEU A 168 1.50 3.37 -12.16
N MET A 169 0.37 4.06 -12.28
CA MET A 169 -0.95 3.45 -11.98
C MET A 169 -1.31 2.33 -12.94
N THR A 170 -0.93 2.45 -14.21
CA THR A 170 -1.12 1.37 -15.20
C THR A 170 -0.25 0.16 -14.87
N LEU A 171 1.01 0.38 -14.48
CA LEU A 171 1.90 -0.71 -14.04
C LEU A 171 1.34 -1.44 -12.82
N VAL A 172 0.92 -0.69 -11.80
CA VAL A 172 0.34 -1.25 -10.57
C VAL A 172 -0.93 -2.05 -10.88
N LEU A 173 -1.81 -1.51 -11.72
CA LEU A 173 -3.02 -2.20 -12.17
C LEU A 173 -2.68 -3.48 -12.96
N PHE A 174 -1.68 -3.43 -13.83
CA PHE A 174 -1.23 -4.59 -14.62
C PHE A 174 -0.65 -5.69 -13.71
N VAL A 175 0.17 -5.32 -12.71
CA VAL A 175 0.70 -6.26 -11.73
C VAL A 175 -0.42 -6.90 -10.92
N TRP A 176 -1.40 -6.10 -10.48
CA TRP A 176 -2.56 -6.61 -9.75
C TRP A 176 -3.40 -7.57 -10.57
N ILE A 177 -3.76 -7.21 -11.81
CA ILE A 177 -4.48 -8.13 -12.72
C ILE A 177 -3.66 -9.40 -12.92
N GLY A 178 -2.36 -9.28 -13.16
CA GLY A 178 -1.46 -10.41 -13.28
C GLY A 178 -1.52 -11.34 -12.08
N SER A 179 -1.54 -10.80 -10.86
CA SER A 179 -1.65 -11.60 -9.64
C SER A 179 -2.98 -12.36 -9.51
N LEU A 180 -4.06 -11.84 -10.09
CA LEU A 180 -5.37 -12.48 -10.07
C LEU A 180 -5.51 -13.63 -11.08
N VAL A 181 -4.81 -13.53 -12.23
CA VAL A 181 -4.96 -14.51 -13.33
C VAL A 181 -3.80 -15.49 -13.44
N SER A 182 -2.68 -15.21 -12.77
CA SER A 182 -1.54 -16.10 -12.74
C SER A 182 -1.79 -17.31 -11.83
N GLY A 183 -1.12 -18.42 -12.13
CA GLY A 183 -1.06 -19.54 -11.21
C GLY A 183 -0.35 -19.19 -9.90
N PRO A 184 -0.46 -20.07 -8.88
CA PRO A 184 0.23 -19.88 -7.61
C PRO A 184 1.72 -19.68 -7.81
N PRO A 185 2.37 -18.77 -7.06
CA PRO A 185 3.82 -18.61 -7.12
C PRO A 185 4.52 -19.89 -6.67
N PRO A 186 5.70 -20.21 -7.20
CA PRO A 186 6.36 -21.49 -6.94
C PRO A 186 6.89 -21.62 -5.51
N ASN A 187 7.24 -20.54 -4.85
CA ASN A 187 7.75 -20.52 -3.48
C ASN A 187 7.78 -19.11 -2.87
N GLU A 188 8.08 -19.02 -1.58
CA GLU A 188 8.15 -17.79 -0.80
C GLU A 188 9.21 -16.79 -1.30
N LYS A 189 10.35 -17.26 -1.81
CA LYS A 189 11.41 -16.38 -2.33
C LYS A 189 10.94 -15.61 -3.57
N VAL A 190 10.19 -16.28 -4.45
CA VAL A 190 9.62 -15.62 -5.63
C VAL A 190 8.59 -14.55 -5.21
N ILE A 191 7.80 -14.83 -4.18
CA ILE A 191 6.86 -13.85 -3.61
C ILE A 191 7.65 -12.65 -3.08
N ALA A 192 8.65 -12.88 -2.23
CA ALA A 192 9.44 -11.81 -1.63
C ALA A 192 10.18 -10.97 -2.69
N CYS A 193 10.82 -11.60 -3.68
CA CYS A 193 11.49 -10.87 -4.77
C CYS A 193 10.52 -10.06 -5.62
N GLY A 194 9.33 -10.60 -5.90
CA GLY A 194 8.27 -9.89 -6.61
C GLY A 194 7.78 -8.68 -5.81
N ALA A 195 7.50 -8.85 -4.53
CA ALA A 195 7.03 -7.79 -3.64
C ALA A 195 8.09 -6.68 -3.43
N LEU A 196 9.40 -7.00 -3.44
CA LEU A 196 10.45 -5.99 -3.39
C LEU A 196 10.38 -5.00 -4.55
N SER A 197 9.82 -5.38 -5.72
CA SER A 197 9.66 -4.46 -6.84
C SER A 197 8.74 -3.29 -6.53
N MET A 198 7.88 -3.38 -5.52
CA MET A 198 7.01 -2.29 -5.07
C MET A 198 7.79 -1.06 -4.59
N TRP A 199 9.04 -1.24 -4.13
CA TRP A 199 9.91 -0.11 -3.79
C TRP A 199 10.12 0.87 -4.94
N ILE A 200 9.98 0.44 -6.20
CA ILE A 200 10.09 1.31 -7.38
C ILE A 200 8.99 2.40 -7.37
N ALA A 201 7.84 2.11 -6.80
CA ALA A 201 6.72 3.06 -6.75
C ALA A 201 7.07 4.33 -5.96
N VAL A 202 7.92 4.23 -4.93
CA VAL A 202 8.30 5.36 -4.07
C VAL A 202 9.13 6.41 -4.85
N PRO A 203 10.30 6.10 -5.42
CA PRO A 203 11.07 7.06 -6.21
C PRO A 203 10.32 7.51 -7.47
N TRP A 204 9.51 6.64 -8.08
CA TRP A 204 8.67 7.02 -9.20
C TRP A 204 7.61 8.07 -8.79
N GLY A 205 6.96 7.87 -7.64
CA GLY A 205 6.02 8.84 -7.07
C GLY A 205 6.67 10.19 -6.77
N TRP A 206 7.89 10.22 -6.22
CA TRP A 206 8.66 11.45 -6.01
C TRP A 206 8.98 12.16 -7.32
N TRP A 207 9.43 11.41 -8.32
CA TRP A 207 9.73 11.95 -9.64
C TRP A 207 8.48 12.52 -10.31
N ALA A 208 7.40 11.76 -10.37
CA ALA A 208 6.15 12.18 -10.98
C ALA A 208 5.55 13.44 -10.33
N ASP A 209 5.60 13.53 -9.00
CA ASP A 209 5.04 14.64 -8.24
C ASP A 209 5.80 15.96 -8.44
N LYS A 210 7.12 15.92 -8.67
CA LYS A 210 7.92 17.12 -9.03
C LYS A 210 7.45 17.82 -10.31
N HIS A 211 6.86 17.04 -11.21
CA HIS A 211 6.33 17.50 -12.50
C HIS A 211 4.84 17.84 -12.46
N ARG A 212 4.28 17.93 -11.24
CA ARG A 212 2.88 18.33 -11.01
C ARG A 212 2.80 19.47 -10.00
N GLU A 213 1.70 20.18 -10.02
CA GLU A 213 1.40 21.26 -9.08
C GLU A 213 -0.06 21.15 -8.61
N ILE A 214 -0.35 21.79 -7.48
CA ILE A 214 -1.70 21.86 -6.93
C ILE A 214 -2.54 22.81 -7.79
N ARG A 215 -3.79 22.46 -8.10
CA ARG A 215 -4.71 23.36 -8.81
C ARG A 215 -5.12 24.51 -7.89
N GLY A 216 -4.98 25.72 -8.38
CA GLY A 216 -5.37 26.93 -7.65
C GLY A 216 -4.37 27.40 -6.58
N ALA A 217 -3.15 26.83 -6.56
CA ALA A 217 -2.04 27.33 -5.74
C ALA A 217 -1.24 28.38 -6.48
#